data_b848c95dee76fd80b34cff23ae4f8bc0
#
_entry.id   b848c95dee76fd80b34cff23ae4f8bc0
#
_cell.length_a   1.000
_cell.length_b   1.000
_cell.length_c   1.000
_cell.angle_alpha   90.00
_cell.angle_beta   90.00
_cell.angle_gamma   90.00
#
_symmetry.space_group_name_H-M   'P 1'
#
loop_
_entity.id
_entity.type
_entity.pdbx_description
1 polymer ?
#
loop_
_entity_poly.entity_id
_entity_poly.type
_entity_poly.pdbx_seq_one_letter_code
_entity_poly.pdbx_strand_id
1 'polypeptide(L)'
;MPARTLEEIERVVRASWSVESCDPADAANWSPENPARGQCGSTALVLNDLLGGDLLTAEVHYPDGSRQGYHHWNRFGPGLEVDLTLEQFFATETVQEPRVMARPPQVGERVREQYLALRKAVYAALELDPNSP
;
A
#
# COMPACT_ATOMS: atom_id res chain seq x y z
N MET A 1 -15.02 19.72 6.61
CA MET A 1 -14.30 19.15 5.46
C MET A 1 -15.27 18.51 4.50
N PRO A 2 -15.16 18.80 3.21
CA PRO A 2 -15.99 18.09 2.24
C PRO A 2 -15.59 16.59 2.23
N ALA A 3 -16.58 15.75 1.96
CA ALA A 3 -16.35 14.33 1.81
C ALA A 3 -15.44 14.07 0.59
N ARG A 4 -14.57 13.06 0.70
CA ARG A 4 -13.70 12.64 -0.39
C ARG A 4 -14.23 11.36 -1.00
N THR A 5 -14.19 11.25 -2.31
CA THR A 5 -14.52 10.01 -3.00
C THR A 5 -13.35 9.06 -2.98
N LEU A 6 -13.62 7.76 -3.13
CA LEU A 6 -12.57 6.77 -3.25
C LEU A 6 -11.67 7.07 -4.44
N GLU A 7 -12.24 7.56 -5.54
CA GLU A 7 -11.49 7.96 -6.73
C GLU A 7 -10.50 9.08 -6.43
N GLU A 8 -10.89 10.08 -5.66
CA GLU A 8 -10.00 11.16 -5.26
C GLU A 8 -8.87 10.65 -4.38
N ILE A 9 -9.19 9.79 -3.43
CA ILE A 9 -8.21 9.18 -2.54
C ILE A 9 -7.20 8.36 -3.35
N GLU A 10 -7.68 7.54 -4.28
CA GLU A 10 -6.82 6.76 -5.16
C GLU A 10 -5.86 7.65 -5.95
N ARG A 11 -6.39 8.71 -6.56
CA ARG A 11 -5.57 9.63 -7.35
C ARG A 11 -4.47 10.28 -6.51
N VAL A 12 -4.82 10.72 -5.30
CA VAL A 12 -3.86 11.36 -4.40
C VAL A 12 -2.80 10.36 -3.93
N VAL A 13 -3.20 9.15 -3.58
CA VAL A 13 -2.26 8.11 -3.14
C VAL A 13 -1.28 7.79 -4.26
N ARG A 14 -1.78 7.57 -5.49
CA ARG A 14 -0.92 7.29 -6.64
C ARG A 14 0.06 8.43 -6.93
N ALA A 15 -0.41 9.67 -6.83
CA ALA A 15 0.44 10.83 -7.06
C ALA A 15 1.49 11.04 -5.95
N SER A 16 1.29 10.42 -4.79
CA SER A 16 2.18 10.55 -3.65
C SER A 16 3.27 9.48 -3.58
N TRP A 17 3.19 8.43 -4.40
CA TRP A 17 4.21 7.38 -4.43
C TRP A 17 5.56 7.94 -4.89
N SER A 18 6.62 7.50 -4.22
CA SER A 18 7.98 7.89 -4.54
C SER A 18 8.94 6.79 -4.08
N VAL A 19 10.22 6.97 -4.32
CA VAL A 19 11.22 6.03 -3.79
C VAL A 19 11.26 6.08 -2.26
N GLU A 20 10.90 7.22 -1.65
CA GLU A 20 10.85 7.34 -0.19
C GLU A 20 9.73 6.53 0.44
N SER A 21 8.66 6.26 -0.29
CA SER A 21 7.56 5.41 0.19
C SER A 21 7.69 3.95 -0.24
N CYS A 22 8.71 3.63 -1.02
CA CYS A 22 8.97 2.28 -1.53
C CYS A 22 9.64 1.41 -0.46
N ASP A 23 9.26 0.13 -0.41
CA ASP A 23 9.96 -0.85 0.44
C ASP A 23 11.45 -0.83 0.09
N PRO A 24 12.35 -0.74 1.07
CA PRO A 24 13.78 -0.67 0.78
C PRO A 24 14.32 -1.82 -0.08
N ALA A 25 13.72 -3.01 0.06
CA ALA A 25 14.12 -4.16 -0.75
C ALA A 25 13.82 -3.98 -2.24
N ASP A 26 12.85 -3.12 -2.58
CA ASP A 26 12.43 -2.87 -3.94
C ASP A 26 12.94 -1.54 -4.51
N ALA A 27 13.65 -0.75 -3.70
CA ALA A 27 14.06 0.60 -4.11
C ALA A 27 14.86 0.61 -5.42
N ALA A 28 15.70 -0.40 -5.64
CA ALA A 28 16.49 -0.51 -6.86
C ALA A 28 15.63 -0.78 -8.11
N ASN A 29 14.42 -1.31 -7.92
CA ASN A 29 13.50 -1.66 -9.00
C ASN A 29 12.40 -0.61 -9.18
N TRP A 30 12.37 0.41 -8.32
CA TRP A 30 11.39 1.48 -8.43
C TRP A 30 11.76 2.43 -9.57
N SER A 31 10.76 2.87 -10.32
CA SER A 31 10.96 3.89 -11.36
C SER A 31 9.65 4.65 -11.58
N PRO A 32 9.72 5.85 -12.21
CA PRO A 32 8.50 6.57 -12.58
C PRO A 32 7.61 5.82 -13.55
N GLU A 33 8.14 4.83 -14.28
CA GLU A 33 7.37 3.98 -15.20
C GLU A 33 6.63 2.86 -14.47
N ASN A 34 7.07 2.53 -13.25
CA ASN A 34 6.37 1.58 -12.38
C ASN A 34 6.34 2.13 -10.95
N PRO A 35 5.61 3.24 -10.72
CA PRO A 35 5.62 3.92 -9.42
C PRO A 35 4.97 3.10 -8.30
N ALA A 36 4.18 2.08 -8.63
CA ALA A 36 3.56 1.20 -7.64
C ALA A 36 4.54 0.21 -7.01
N ARG A 37 5.71 0.01 -7.60
CA ARG A 37 6.68 -0.99 -7.13
C ARG A 37 7.08 -0.73 -5.67
N GLY A 38 6.91 -1.74 -4.82
CA GLY A 38 7.27 -1.65 -3.41
C GLY A 38 6.36 -0.79 -2.55
N GLN A 39 5.20 -0.35 -3.06
CA GLN A 39 4.30 0.56 -2.36
C GLN A 39 3.18 -0.13 -1.58
N CYS A 40 3.04 -1.46 -1.68
CA CYS A 40 1.84 -2.13 -1.15
C CYS A 40 1.69 -2.00 0.36
N GLY A 41 2.76 -2.18 1.11
CA GLY A 41 2.72 -2.10 2.57
C GLY A 41 2.34 -0.71 3.07
N SER A 42 3.01 0.32 2.59
CA SER A 42 2.73 1.71 2.97
C SER A 42 1.32 2.12 2.53
N THR A 43 0.93 1.77 1.31
CA THR A 43 -0.39 2.12 0.77
C THR A 43 -1.52 1.45 1.56
N ALA A 44 -1.39 0.17 1.86
CA ALA A 44 -2.43 -0.54 2.62
C ALA A 44 -2.61 0.07 4.01
N LEU A 45 -1.53 0.44 4.68
CA LEU A 45 -1.59 1.08 6.00
C LEU A 45 -2.25 2.46 5.94
N VAL A 46 -1.88 3.28 4.95
CA VAL A 46 -2.47 4.62 4.79
C VAL A 46 -3.96 4.52 4.48
N LEU A 47 -4.37 3.63 3.58
CA LEU A 47 -5.79 3.42 3.27
C LEU A 47 -6.56 2.91 4.50
N ASN A 48 -5.93 2.06 5.30
CA ASN A 48 -6.53 1.59 6.56
C ASN A 48 -6.71 2.74 7.54
N ASP A 49 -5.74 3.67 7.62
CA ASP A 49 -5.88 4.88 8.45
C ASP A 49 -7.06 5.74 7.99
N LEU A 50 -7.24 5.91 6.68
CA LEU A 50 -8.27 6.78 6.12
C LEU A 50 -9.67 6.17 6.14
N LEU A 51 -9.77 4.86 5.91
CA LEU A 51 -11.04 4.21 5.59
C LEU A 51 -11.41 3.06 6.51
N GLY A 52 -10.49 2.61 7.37
CA GLY A 52 -10.72 1.44 8.22
C GLY A 52 -10.71 0.16 7.42
N GLY A 53 -11.56 -0.79 7.78
CA GLY A 53 -11.67 -2.07 7.10
C GLY A 53 -10.58 -3.05 7.48
N ASP A 54 -10.39 -4.06 6.63
CA ASP A 54 -9.42 -5.12 6.85
C ASP A 54 -8.16 -4.92 6.02
N LEU A 55 -7.03 -5.32 6.58
CA LEU A 55 -5.78 -5.48 5.83
C LEU A 55 -5.71 -6.91 5.31
N LEU A 56 -5.35 -7.08 4.04
CA LEU A 56 -5.14 -8.40 3.44
C LEU A 56 -3.66 -8.56 3.10
N THR A 57 -3.17 -9.79 3.24
CA THR A 57 -1.80 -10.15 2.87
C THR A 57 -1.79 -11.48 2.14
N ALA A 58 -0.85 -11.65 1.21
CA ALA A 58 -0.63 -12.89 0.50
C ALA A 58 0.83 -13.03 0.13
N GLU A 59 1.30 -14.28 0.00
CA GLU A 59 2.62 -14.54 -0.54
C GLU A 59 2.65 -14.25 -2.04
N VAL A 60 3.80 -13.81 -2.51
CA VAL A 60 4.07 -13.62 -3.94
C VAL A 60 5.14 -14.63 -4.33
N HIS A 61 4.89 -15.39 -5.38
CA HIS A 61 5.79 -16.45 -5.82
C HIS A 61 6.38 -16.18 -7.18
N TYR A 62 7.63 -16.63 -7.38
CA TYR A 62 8.26 -16.75 -8.69
C TYR A 62 7.75 -18.00 -9.41
N PRO A 63 8.03 -18.14 -10.74
CA PRO A 63 7.59 -19.32 -11.49
C PRO A 63 8.07 -20.66 -10.96
N ASP A 64 9.21 -20.68 -10.26
CA ASP A 64 9.74 -21.91 -9.64
C ASP A 64 9.07 -22.26 -8.31
N GLY A 65 8.09 -21.47 -7.88
CA GLY A 65 7.37 -21.67 -6.63
C GLY A 65 8.03 -21.05 -5.40
N SER A 66 9.24 -20.49 -5.52
CA SER A 66 9.89 -19.83 -4.40
C SER A 66 9.20 -18.49 -4.09
N ARG A 67 9.26 -18.10 -2.81
CA ARG A 67 8.61 -16.89 -2.36
C ARG A 67 9.46 -15.66 -2.68
N GLN A 68 8.87 -14.70 -3.39
CA GLN A 68 9.46 -13.38 -3.63
C GLN A 68 9.32 -12.50 -2.40
N GLY A 69 8.14 -12.54 -1.77
CA GLY A 69 7.80 -11.71 -0.62
C GLY A 69 6.32 -11.77 -0.35
N TYR A 70 5.77 -10.66 0.10
CA TYR A 70 4.35 -10.53 0.41
C TYR A 70 3.75 -9.34 -0.31
N HIS A 71 2.46 -9.45 -0.64
CA HIS A 71 1.64 -8.35 -1.15
C HIS A 71 0.59 -7.99 -0.10
N HIS A 72 0.27 -6.71 0.02
CA HIS A 72 -0.72 -6.20 0.95
C HIS A 72 -1.73 -5.34 0.23
N TRP A 73 -3.00 -5.45 0.61
CA TRP A 73 -4.07 -4.59 0.09
C TRP A 73 -5.21 -4.51 1.10
N ASN A 74 -6.36 -3.98 0.69
CA ASN A 74 -7.42 -3.63 1.61
C ASN A 74 -8.76 -4.26 1.22
N ARG A 75 -9.61 -4.50 2.22
CA ARG A 75 -11.00 -4.90 2.03
C ARG A 75 -11.89 -4.00 2.90
N PHE A 76 -12.85 -3.32 2.27
CA PHE A 76 -13.71 -2.34 2.93
C PHE A 76 -15.15 -2.81 3.09
N GLY A 77 -15.37 -4.10 3.12
CA GLY A 77 -16.69 -4.70 3.28
C GLY A 77 -16.79 -5.97 2.46
N PRO A 78 -17.90 -6.72 2.57
CA PRO A 78 -18.06 -7.97 1.83
C PRO A 78 -17.92 -7.73 0.33
N GLY A 79 -16.95 -8.43 -0.28
CA GLY A 79 -16.75 -8.35 -1.73
C GLY A 79 -16.08 -7.10 -2.25
N LEU A 80 -15.70 -6.14 -1.37
CA LEU A 80 -15.05 -4.91 -1.83
C LEU A 80 -13.57 -4.91 -1.44
N GLU A 81 -12.73 -5.44 -2.32
CA GLU A 81 -11.28 -5.35 -2.18
C GLU A 81 -10.75 -4.20 -3.04
N VAL A 82 -9.80 -3.46 -2.50
CA VAL A 82 -9.13 -2.37 -3.21
C VAL A 82 -7.63 -2.62 -3.16
N ASP A 83 -7.04 -2.77 -4.33
CA ASP A 83 -5.62 -3.07 -4.50
C ASP A 83 -5.03 -2.09 -5.50
N LEU A 84 -4.56 -0.94 -5.00
CA LEU A 84 -4.03 0.12 -5.85
C LEU A 84 -2.66 -0.21 -6.44
N THR A 85 -1.96 -1.18 -5.86
CA THR A 85 -0.57 -1.47 -6.23
C THR A 85 -0.41 -2.79 -6.99
N LEU A 86 -1.50 -3.41 -7.43
CA LEU A 86 -1.44 -4.71 -8.11
C LEU A 86 -0.52 -4.69 -9.34
N GLU A 87 -0.48 -3.58 -10.04
CA GLU A 87 0.35 -3.43 -11.24
C GLU A 87 1.85 -3.36 -10.96
N GLN A 88 2.28 -3.33 -9.70
CA GLN A 88 3.70 -3.29 -9.36
C GLN A 88 4.47 -4.53 -9.79
N PHE A 89 3.77 -5.64 -9.95
CA PHE A 89 4.39 -6.94 -10.17
C PHE A 89 4.78 -7.16 -11.62
N PHE A 90 5.92 -7.84 -11.80
CA PHE A 90 6.32 -8.33 -13.12
C PHE A 90 5.48 -9.55 -13.49
N ALA A 91 5.40 -9.85 -14.78
CA ALA A 91 4.59 -10.97 -15.29
C ALA A 91 5.01 -12.34 -14.70
N THR A 92 6.25 -12.44 -14.20
CA THR A 92 6.78 -13.66 -13.59
C THR A 92 6.42 -13.81 -12.10
N GLU A 93 5.76 -12.81 -11.51
CA GLU A 93 5.41 -12.81 -10.09
C GLU A 93 3.92 -13.09 -9.94
N THR A 94 3.55 -14.06 -9.08
CA THR A 94 2.15 -14.48 -8.89
C THR A 94 1.74 -14.29 -7.43
N VAL A 95 0.66 -13.53 -7.21
CA VAL A 95 0.07 -13.35 -5.88
C VAL A 95 -0.76 -14.57 -5.53
N GLN A 96 -0.52 -15.13 -4.36
CA GLN A 96 -1.20 -16.33 -3.86
C GLN A 96 -2.52 -15.96 -3.14
N GLU A 97 -3.15 -16.94 -2.47
CA GLU A 97 -4.40 -16.71 -1.76
C GLU A 97 -4.22 -15.75 -0.59
N PRO A 98 -5.13 -14.77 -0.42
CA PRO A 98 -5.03 -13.81 0.67
C PRO A 98 -5.54 -14.33 2.00
N ARG A 99 -5.06 -13.71 3.07
CA ARG A 99 -5.61 -13.87 4.42
C ARG A 99 -5.73 -12.49 5.07
N VAL A 100 -6.63 -12.39 6.04
CA VAL A 100 -6.77 -11.17 6.84
C VAL A 100 -5.58 -11.05 7.79
N MET A 101 -5.00 -9.85 7.85
CA MET A 101 -3.89 -9.53 8.73
C MET A 101 -4.35 -8.50 9.76
N ALA A 102 -4.02 -8.73 11.05
CA ALA A 102 -4.32 -7.75 12.09
C ALA A 102 -3.43 -6.51 11.91
N ARG A 103 -4.02 -5.33 12.13
CA ARG A 103 -3.25 -4.09 12.16
C ARG A 103 -2.28 -4.14 13.34
N PRO A 104 -0.96 -4.04 13.13
CA PRO A 104 -0.03 -4.00 14.25
C PRO A 104 -0.21 -2.71 15.06
N PRO A 105 -0.06 -2.75 16.40
CA PRO A 105 -0.17 -1.54 17.23
C PRO A 105 0.84 -0.46 16.84
N GLN A 106 2.00 -0.88 16.36
CA GLN A 106 3.02 0.03 15.83
C GLN A 106 3.51 -0.54 14.50
N VAL A 107 3.74 0.37 13.55
CA VAL A 107 4.33 -0.03 12.26
C VAL A 107 5.77 -0.49 12.49
N GLY A 108 6.12 -1.63 11.92
CA GLY A 108 7.46 -2.20 12.06
C GLY A 108 8.55 -1.26 11.53
N GLU A 109 9.73 -1.32 12.14
CA GLU A 109 10.83 -0.42 11.80
C GLU A 109 11.21 -0.47 10.33
N ARG A 110 11.10 -1.64 9.72
CA ARG A 110 11.49 -1.86 8.32
C ARG A 110 10.75 -0.92 7.35
N VAL A 111 9.48 -0.63 7.61
CA VAL A 111 8.64 0.15 6.69
C VAL A 111 8.09 1.43 7.31
N ARG A 112 8.51 1.74 8.52
CA ARG A 112 7.97 2.91 9.26
C ARG A 112 8.21 4.22 8.52
N GLU A 113 9.44 4.45 8.08
CA GLU A 113 9.79 5.70 7.40
C GLU A 113 9.03 5.84 6.08
N GLN A 114 8.89 4.74 5.34
CA GLN A 114 8.17 4.73 4.07
C GLN A 114 6.68 4.99 4.27
N TYR A 115 6.09 4.35 5.28
CA TYR A 115 4.71 4.59 5.64
C TYR A 115 4.48 6.04 6.06
N LEU A 116 5.33 6.59 6.93
CA LEU A 116 5.19 7.98 7.39
C LEU A 116 5.37 8.98 6.24
N ALA A 117 6.29 8.71 5.31
CA ALA A 117 6.48 9.56 4.14
C ALA A 117 5.22 9.59 3.26
N LEU A 118 4.64 8.44 2.98
CA LEU A 118 3.42 8.35 2.18
C LEU A 118 2.24 9.00 2.91
N ARG A 119 2.06 8.69 4.19
CA ARG A 119 0.99 9.27 5.00
C ARG A 119 1.05 10.79 5.01
N LYS A 120 2.23 11.35 5.22
CA LYS A 120 2.43 12.81 5.24
C LYS A 120 2.02 13.43 3.90
N ALA A 121 2.48 12.86 2.79
CA ALA A 121 2.15 13.38 1.47
C ALA A 121 0.66 13.29 1.15
N VAL A 122 0.03 12.15 1.46
CA VAL A 122 -1.40 11.94 1.21
C VAL A 122 -2.25 12.86 2.08
N TYR A 123 -1.96 12.94 3.37
CA TYR A 123 -2.73 13.78 4.28
C TYR A 123 -2.61 15.26 3.91
N ALA A 124 -1.42 15.72 3.53
CA ALA A 124 -1.23 17.10 3.08
C ALA A 124 -2.05 17.39 1.82
N ALA A 125 -2.03 16.47 0.85
CA ALA A 125 -2.77 16.65 -0.40
C ALA A 125 -4.29 16.64 -0.20
N LEU A 126 -4.78 15.85 0.78
CA LEU A 126 -6.19 15.80 1.14
C LEU A 126 -6.60 16.87 2.15
N GLU A 127 -5.65 17.69 2.60
CA GLU A 127 -5.88 18.74 3.61
C GLU A 127 -6.42 18.18 4.92
N LEU A 128 -5.88 17.01 5.33
CA LEU A 128 -6.25 16.36 6.59
C LEU A 128 -5.25 16.69 7.69
N ASP A 129 -5.73 16.71 8.94
CA ASP A 129 -4.86 16.85 10.11
C ASP A 129 -3.99 15.60 10.25
N PRO A 130 -2.65 15.73 10.24
CA PRO A 130 -1.76 14.57 10.37
C PRO A 130 -1.88 13.84 11.71
N ASN A 131 -2.51 14.47 12.70
CA ASN A 131 -2.75 13.86 14.01
C ASN A 131 -4.12 13.19 14.11
N SER A 132 -4.91 13.21 13.04
CA SER A 132 -6.20 12.50 13.02
C SER A 132 -5.99 11.01 13.08
N PRO A 133 -6.83 10.28 13.84
CA PRO A 133 -6.79 8.83 13.82
C PRO A 133 -7.18 8.26 12.47
#